data_6e45ba59e104166a9c3540570cd593a1
#
_entry.id   6e45ba59e104166a9c3540570cd593a1
#
_cell.length_a   1.000
_cell.length_b   1.000
_cell.length_c   1.000
_cell.angle_alpha   90.00
_cell.angle_beta   90.00
_cell.angle_gamma   90.00
#
_symmetry.space_group_name_H-M   'P 1'
#
loop_
_entity.id
_entity.type
_entity.pdbx_description
1 polymer ?
#
loop_
_entity_poly.entity_id
_entity_poly.type
_entity_poly.pdbx_seq_one_letter_code
_entity_poly.pdbx_strand_id
1 'polypeptide(L)'
;RQRQMCIRDSDYIASLRHSTPGVGLISPPPHHDIYSIEDMAQLIHDLKNANPKARISVKLGAEIGVGTVAAGVVKARADHLVIAGDSGGTGASPLTSIKHAGVPWELGIAETHQTLVMNNLRSRVVLQTDGQIKTGRDVAIAALLGAEEFGFATAPLIALGCIMMRKCHLNTCPVGIATQDPELRKKFTGSPEH
;
A
#
# COMPACT_ATOMS: atom_id res chain seq x y z
N ARG A 1 7.52 9.12 -18.56
CA ARG A 1 6.44 9.84 -19.28
C ARG A 1 6.05 9.15 -20.61
N GLN A 2 6.99 8.90 -21.53
CA GLN A 2 6.65 8.29 -22.83
C GLN A 2 6.02 6.89 -22.73
N ARG A 3 6.45 6.02 -21.83
CA ARG A 3 5.89 4.67 -21.69
C ARG A 3 4.44 4.63 -21.22
N GLN A 4 4.00 5.60 -20.44
CA GLN A 4 2.63 5.64 -19.94
C GLN A 4 1.68 6.42 -20.84
N MET A 5 2.20 7.37 -21.61
CA MET A 5 1.43 7.98 -22.69
C MET A 5 1.13 7.00 -23.83
N CYS A 6 1.87 5.87 -23.90
CA CYS A 6 1.65 4.81 -24.89
C CYS A 6 0.75 3.68 -24.41
N ILE A 7 0.35 3.64 -23.14
CA ILE A 7 -0.74 2.76 -22.67
C ILE A 7 -2.04 3.42 -23.11
N ARG A 8 -2.33 3.25 -24.38
CA ARG A 8 -3.68 3.52 -24.90
C ARG A 8 -4.56 2.40 -24.40
N ASP A 9 -5.69 2.79 -23.84
CA ASP A 9 -6.66 1.85 -23.37
C ASP A 9 -7.12 0.95 -24.51
N SER A 10 -6.76 -0.31 -24.40
CA SER A 10 -7.52 -1.35 -25.05
C SER A 10 -8.94 -1.34 -24.48
N ASP A 11 -9.92 -1.84 -25.20
CA ASP A 11 -11.31 -1.96 -24.76
C ASP A 11 -11.42 -2.62 -23.37
N TYR A 12 -10.54 -3.60 -23.10
CA TYR A 12 -10.46 -4.29 -21.80
C TYR A 12 -10.02 -3.35 -20.67
N ILE A 13 -8.96 -2.58 -20.85
CA ILE A 13 -8.48 -1.64 -19.83
C ILE A 13 -9.48 -0.50 -19.60
N ALA A 14 -10.06 0.02 -20.67
CA ALA A 14 -11.09 1.05 -20.58
C ALA A 14 -12.31 0.57 -19.76
N SER A 15 -12.75 -0.67 -19.96
CA SER A 15 -13.84 -1.26 -19.18
C SER A 15 -13.51 -1.40 -17.70
N LEU A 16 -12.28 -1.80 -17.37
CA LEU A 16 -11.81 -1.92 -15.98
C LEU A 16 -11.66 -0.56 -15.27
N ARG A 17 -11.32 0.49 -16.01
CA ARG A 17 -11.07 1.83 -15.49
C ARG A 17 -12.27 2.76 -15.64
N HIS A 18 -13.40 2.27 -16.15
CA HIS A 18 -14.58 3.07 -16.45
C HIS A 18 -14.25 4.29 -17.34
N SER A 19 -13.37 4.09 -18.31
CA SER A 19 -12.85 5.08 -19.25
C SER A 19 -13.31 4.77 -20.68
N THR A 20 -13.08 5.69 -21.60
CA THR A 20 -13.37 5.48 -23.03
C THR A 20 -12.16 4.86 -23.71
N PRO A 21 -12.33 3.81 -24.53
CA PRO A 21 -11.23 3.20 -25.28
C PRO A 21 -10.47 4.22 -26.14
N GLY A 22 -9.14 4.10 -26.17
CA GLY A 22 -8.28 4.99 -26.96
C GLY A 22 -7.93 6.32 -26.30
N VAL A 23 -8.49 6.63 -25.14
CA VAL A 23 -8.11 7.80 -24.34
C VAL A 23 -6.95 7.46 -23.42
N GLY A 24 -5.95 8.33 -23.30
CA GLY A 24 -4.81 8.12 -22.40
C GLY A 24 -5.23 8.15 -20.93
N LEU A 25 -4.75 7.15 -20.16
CA LEU A 25 -4.98 7.12 -18.72
C LEU A 25 -4.08 8.11 -17.98
N ILE A 26 -4.67 8.78 -16.99
CA ILE A 26 -3.91 9.61 -16.04
C ILE A 26 -3.31 8.69 -14.98
N SER A 27 -2.00 8.78 -14.79
CA SER A 27 -1.32 8.09 -13.70
C SER A 27 -1.46 8.88 -12.40
N PRO A 28 -1.56 8.21 -11.23
CA PRO A 28 -1.58 8.89 -9.95
C PRO A 28 -0.36 9.82 -9.76
N PRO A 29 -0.50 10.98 -9.10
CA PRO A 29 0.57 11.95 -8.90
C PRO A 29 1.90 11.37 -8.41
N PRO A 30 1.95 10.41 -7.44
CA PRO A 30 3.22 9.85 -6.94
C PRO A 30 4.09 9.21 -8.02
N HIS A 31 3.54 8.81 -9.16
CA HIS A 31 4.31 8.19 -10.24
C HIS A 31 5.03 9.21 -11.14
N HIS A 32 4.55 10.46 -11.22
CA HIS A 32 5.03 11.42 -12.21
C HIS A 32 5.26 12.83 -11.69
N ASP A 33 4.63 13.19 -10.59
CA ASP A 33 4.55 14.58 -10.13
C ASP A 33 5.19 14.77 -8.76
N ILE A 34 5.54 13.69 -8.05
CA ILE A 34 6.16 13.73 -6.73
C ILE A 34 7.58 13.17 -6.84
N TYR A 35 8.56 14.06 -6.75
CA TYR A 35 9.99 13.74 -6.82
C TYR A 35 10.78 14.23 -5.61
N SER A 36 10.15 15.02 -4.74
CA SER A 36 10.76 15.55 -3.54
C SER A 36 9.77 15.56 -2.36
N ILE A 37 10.29 15.81 -1.16
CA ILE A 37 9.46 16.00 0.04
C ILE A 37 8.61 17.28 -0.09
N GLU A 38 9.09 18.28 -0.78
CA GLU A 38 8.37 19.52 -1.05
C GLU A 38 7.15 19.29 -1.94
N ASP A 39 7.28 18.50 -2.99
CA ASP A 39 6.16 18.10 -3.85
C ASP A 39 5.11 17.34 -3.04
N MET A 40 5.55 16.43 -2.16
CA MET A 40 4.67 15.69 -1.26
C MET A 40 3.96 16.64 -0.29
N ALA A 41 4.68 17.62 0.26
CA ALA A 41 4.11 18.62 1.18
C ALA A 41 3.01 19.44 0.51
N GLN A 42 3.22 19.85 -0.74
CA GLN A 42 2.22 20.55 -1.52
C GLN A 42 0.97 19.68 -1.74
N LEU A 43 1.15 18.44 -2.15
CA LEU A 43 0.02 17.51 -2.35
C LEU A 43 -0.77 17.28 -1.04
N ILE A 44 -0.09 17.10 0.09
CA ILE A 44 -0.75 16.95 1.39
C ILE A 44 -1.55 18.21 1.74
N HIS A 45 -0.97 19.38 1.51
CA HIS A 45 -1.65 20.66 1.72
C HIS A 45 -2.91 20.78 0.86
N ASP A 46 -2.81 20.48 -0.42
CA ASP A 46 -3.92 20.56 -1.36
C ASP A 46 -5.05 19.58 -0.99
N LEU A 47 -4.70 18.35 -0.60
CA LEU A 47 -5.66 17.36 -0.14
C LEU A 47 -6.39 17.80 1.15
N LYS A 48 -5.67 18.41 2.10
CA LYS A 48 -6.27 18.96 3.32
C LYS A 48 -7.18 20.16 3.03
N ASN A 49 -6.85 20.97 2.05
CA ASN A 49 -7.72 22.07 1.61
C ASN A 49 -8.99 21.55 0.90
N ALA A 50 -8.85 20.51 0.09
CA ALA A 50 -9.99 19.87 -0.56
C ALA A 50 -10.95 19.20 0.43
N ASN A 51 -10.42 18.58 1.47
CA ASN A 51 -11.21 17.99 2.55
C ASN A 51 -10.49 18.12 3.91
N PRO A 52 -10.76 19.21 4.66
CA PRO A 52 -10.11 19.46 5.97
C PRO A 52 -10.37 18.41 7.04
N LYS A 53 -11.41 17.58 6.88
CA LYS A 53 -11.75 16.51 7.82
C LYS A 53 -11.05 15.18 7.48
N ALA A 54 -10.43 15.07 6.31
CA ALA A 54 -9.76 13.85 5.89
C ALA A 54 -8.44 13.67 6.64
N ARG A 55 -8.18 12.44 7.09
CA ARG A 55 -6.89 12.00 7.59
C ARG A 55 -6.01 11.66 6.37
N ILE A 56 -4.91 12.35 6.19
CA ILE A 56 -3.98 12.14 5.08
C ILE A 56 -2.95 11.09 5.49
N SER A 57 -2.92 10.01 4.73
CA SER A 57 -2.00 8.88 4.91
C SER A 57 -0.96 8.85 3.80
N VAL A 58 0.29 8.67 4.18
CA VAL A 58 1.40 8.44 3.23
C VAL A 58 1.97 7.04 3.47
N LYS A 59 2.21 6.31 2.39
CA LYS A 59 2.83 4.99 2.44
C LYS A 59 4.24 5.05 1.87
N LEU A 60 5.21 4.57 2.65
CA LEU A 60 6.62 4.46 2.27
C LEU A 60 7.03 2.98 2.27
N GLY A 61 7.86 2.59 1.31
CA GLY A 61 8.54 1.30 1.35
C GLY A 61 9.65 1.29 2.40
N ALA A 62 9.77 0.20 3.12
CA ALA A 62 10.90 0.00 4.02
C ALA A 62 12.19 -0.13 3.21
N GLU A 63 13.08 0.81 3.37
CA GLU A 63 14.42 0.84 2.78
C GLU A 63 15.38 1.56 3.72
N ILE A 64 16.66 1.43 3.49
CA ILE A 64 17.66 2.14 4.28
C ILE A 64 17.49 3.66 4.07
N GLY A 65 17.37 4.41 5.17
CA GLY A 65 17.12 5.85 5.12
C GLY A 65 15.64 6.25 5.13
N VAL A 66 14.71 5.30 5.20
CA VAL A 66 13.26 5.59 5.26
C VAL A 66 12.88 6.50 6.42
N GLY A 67 13.59 6.43 7.53
CA GLY A 67 13.38 7.32 8.67
C GLY A 67 13.55 8.79 8.32
N THR A 68 14.53 9.15 7.49
CA THR A 68 14.74 10.53 7.03
C THR A 68 13.58 11.00 6.14
N VAL A 69 13.13 10.16 5.20
CA VAL A 69 11.97 10.45 4.35
C VAL A 69 10.72 10.62 5.22
N ALA A 70 10.51 9.70 6.18
CA ALA A 70 9.40 9.75 7.12
C ALA A 70 9.38 11.07 7.93
N ALA A 71 10.53 11.52 8.42
CA ALA A 71 10.62 12.79 9.13
C ALA A 71 10.19 13.99 8.24
N GLY A 72 10.56 13.96 6.96
CA GLY A 72 10.11 14.96 5.98
C GLY A 72 8.59 14.93 5.77
N VAL A 73 8.02 13.75 5.60
CA VAL A 73 6.58 13.55 5.44
C VAL A 73 5.77 14.01 6.66
N VAL A 74 6.28 13.75 7.87
CA VAL A 74 5.65 14.23 9.11
C VAL A 74 5.74 15.75 9.24
N LYS A 75 6.87 16.36 8.86
CA LYS A 75 7.00 17.82 8.78
C LYS A 75 6.02 18.42 7.75
N ALA A 76 5.72 17.71 6.69
CA ALA A 76 4.71 18.07 5.70
C ALA A 76 3.25 17.91 6.20
N ARG A 77 3.05 17.55 7.48
CA ARG A 77 1.75 17.42 8.16
C ARG A 77 0.89 16.25 7.66
N ALA A 78 1.48 15.13 7.27
CA ALA A 78 0.75 13.88 7.17
C ALA A 78 0.23 13.47 8.55
N ASP A 79 -0.98 12.92 8.60
CA ASP A 79 -1.60 12.49 9.85
C ASP A 79 -1.30 11.03 10.17
N HIS A 80 -0.98 10.27 9.14
CA HIS A 80 -0.74 8.84 9.21
C HIS A 80 0.38 8.42 8.26
N LEU A 81 1.22 7.51 8.72
CA LEU A 81 2.35 7.01 7.96
C LEU A 81 2.38 5.49 7.99
N VAL A 82 2.39 4.87 6.82
CA VAL A 82 2.52 3.43 6.66
C VAL A 82 3.93 3.09 6.20
N ILE A 83 4.61 2.22 6.94
CA ILE A 83 5.88 1.63 6.54
C ILE A 83 5.63 0.21 6.04
N ALA A 84 5.81 0.01 4.75
CA ALA A 84 5.57 -1.27 4.09
C ALA A 84 6.87 -2.09 3.96
N GLY A 85 6.86 -3.32 4.46
CA GLY A 85 7.98 -4.24 4.27
C GLY A 85 8.17 -4.67 2.80
N ASP A 86 9.28 -5.33 2.53
CA ASP A 86 9.66 -5.85 1.21
C ASP A 86 8.73 -6.94 0.68
N SER A 87 8.11 -7.69 1.58
CA SER A 87 7.31 -8.87 1.24
C SER A 87 5.87 -8.51 0.97
N GLY A 88 5.39 -8.78 -0.23
CA GLY A 88 4.00 -8.55 -0.60
C GLY A 88 3.85 -7.81 -1.92
N GLY A 89 2.72 -7.15 -2.07
CA GLY A 89 2.35 -6.42 -3.27
C GLY A 89 1.23 -7.09 -4.06
N THR A 90 0.76 -6.39 -5.09
CA THR A 90 -0.31 -6.90 -5.96
C THR A 90 0.11 -8.15 -6.73
N GLY A 91 -0.84 -9.04 -7.04
CA GLY A 91 -0.62 -10.20 -7.89
C GLY A 91 -0.09 -9.88 -9.29
N ALA A 92 -0.33 -8.66 -9.78
CA ALA A 92 0.16 -8.16 -11.06
C ALA A 92 1.64 -7.73 -11.03
N SER A 93 2.24 -7.54 -9.86
CA SER A 93 3.64 -7.14 -9.73
C SER A 93 4.59 -8.26 -10.20
N PRO A 94 5.70 -7.93 -10.86
CA PRO A 94 6.72 -8.90 -11.22
C PRO A 94 7.33 -9.54 -9.96
N LEU A 95 7.75 -10.80 -10.08
CA LEU A 95 8.27 -11.58 -8.95
C LEU A 95 9.52 -10.93 -8.32
N THR A 96 10.33 -10.27 -9.13
CA THR A 96 11.51 -9.52 -8.67
C THR A 96 11.13 -8.38 -7.71
N SER A 97 10.08 -7.62 -8.04
CA SER A 97 9.59 -6.54 -7.15
C SER A 97 9.02 -7.08 -5.85
N ILE A 98 8.35 -8.24 -5.89
CA ILE A 98 7.75 -8.86 -4.70
C ILE A 98 8.81 -9.39 -3.74
N LYS A 99 9.95 -9.87 -4.26
CA LYS A 99 10.98 -10.54 -3.47
C LYS A 99 12.17 -9.67 -3.11
N HIS A 100 12.44 -8.62 -3.86
CA HIS A 100 13.71 -7.91 -3.80
C HIS A 100 13.59 -6.38 -3.71
N ALA A 101 12.41 -5.83 -3.52
CA ALA A 101 12.20 -4.40 -3.37
C ALA A 101 12.04 -4.03 -1.89
N GLY A 102 13.09 -3.47 -1.29
CA GLY A 102 13.06 -3.02 0.08
C GLY A 102 13.71 -3.95 1.09
N VAL A 103 13.46 -3.71 2.36
CA VAL A 103 13.90 -4.49 3.52
C VAL A 103 12.71 -4.95 4.35
N PRO A 104 12.88 -5.92 5.27
CA PRO A 104 11.82 -6.34 6.18
C PRO A 104 11.21 -5.17 6.95
N TRP A 105 9.90 -5.26 7.22
CA TRP A 105 9.15 -4.20 7.90
C TRP A 105 9.74 -3.87 9.29
N GLU A 106 10.34 -4.84 9.97
CA GLU A 106 10.95 -4.67 11.28
C GLU A 106 12.05 -3.62 11.27
N LEU A 107 12.89 -3.65 10.24
CA LEU A 107 13.96 -2.66 10.07
C LEU A 107 13.39 -1.28 9.73
N GLY A 108 12.45 -1.23 8.81
CA GLY A 108 11.84 0.03 8.39
C GLY A 108 11.08 0.74 9.50
N ILE A 109 10.27 0.00 10.28
CA ILE A 109 9.51 0.58 11.39
C ILE A 109 10.43 1.04 12.52
N ALA A 110 11.45 0.25 12.87
CA ALA A 110 12.39 0.60 13.93
C ALA A 110 13.20 1.85 13.58
N GLU A 111 13.73 1.95 12.37
CA GLU A 111 14.45 3.14 11.90
C GLU A 111 13.53 4.36 11.90
N THR A 112 12.32 4.21 11.37
CA THR A 112 11.35 5.31 11.32
C THR A 112 10.98 5.79 12.72
N HIS A 113 10.63 4.89 13.62
CA HIS A 113 10.27 5.22 14.99
C HIS A 113 11.40 5.99 15.70
N GLN A 114 12.62 5.46 15.66
CA GLN A 114 13.79 6.09 16.28
C GLN A 114 14.07 7.48 15.70
N THR A 115 14.04 7.60 14.39
CA THR A 115 14.26 8.89 13.72
C THR A 115 13.21 9.93 14.12
N LEU A 116 11.94 9.53 14.17
CA LEU A 116 10.87 10.43 14.60
C LEU A 116 10.99 10.83 16.08
N VAL A 117 11.39 9.92 16.96
CA VAL A 117 11.65 10.22 18.37
C VAL A 117 12.80 11.21 18.52
N MET A 118 13.93 10.96 17.87
CA MET A 118 15.12 11.82 17.92
C MET A 118 14.85 13.25 17.41
N ASN A 119 13.88 13.40 16.52
CA ASN A 119 13.50 14.71 15.94
C ASN A 119 12.26 15.34 16.62
N ASN A 120 11.74 14.78 17.70
CA ASN A 120 10.52 15.24 18.38
C ASN A 120 9.28 15.28 17.44
N LEU A 121 9.20 14.36 16.51
CA LEU A 121 8.13 14.27 15.52
C LEU A 121 7.17 13.09 15.78
N ARG A 122 7.55 12.14 16.64
CA ARG A 122 6.80 10.88 16.83
C ARG A 122 5.34 11.08 17.25
N SER A 123 5.08 12.06 18.10
CA SER A 123 3.72 12.36 18.59
C SER A 123 2.81 13.06 17.58
N ARG A 124 3.32 13.39 16.41
CA ARG A 124 2.57 14.13 15.38
C ARG A 124 1.91 13.25 14.35
N VAL A 125 2.18 11.93 14.35
CA VAL A 125 1.75 11.01 13.33
C VAL A 125 1.40 9.67 13.95
N VAL A 126 0.36 9.02 13.43
CA VAL A 126 0.07 7.62 13.74
C VAL A 126 0.90 6.75 12.80
N LEU A 127 1.62 5.78 13.36
CA LEU A 127 2.57 4.94 12.65
C LEU A 127 2.00 3.53 12.47
N GLN A 128 1.81 3.14 11.22
CA GLN A 128 1.37 1.81 10.82
C GLN A 128 2.49 1.05 10.14
N THR A 129 2.49 -0.26 10.28
CA THR A 129 3.33 -1.14 9.45
C THR A 129 2.52 -2.24 8.80
N ASP A 130 2.95 -2.65 7.60
CA ASP A 130 2.44 -3.82 6.88
C ASP A 130 3.60 -4.57 6.18
N GLY A 131 3.31 -5.66 5.50
CA GLY A 131 4.30 -6.47 4.82
C GLY A 131 4.48 -7.84 5.47
N GLN A 132 3.46 -8.70 5.38
CA GLN A 132 3.45 -10.07 5.90
C GLN A 132 3.28 -10.21 7.42
N ILE A 133 2.62 -9.27 8.08
CA ILE A 133 2.15 -9.48 9.45
C ILE A 133 1.06 -10.55 9.41
N LYS A 134 1.24 -11.64 10.14
CA LYS A 134 0.36 -12.82 10.07
C LYS A 134 -0.06 -13.35 11.44
N THR A 135 0.77 -13.17 12.45
CA THR A 135 0.58 -13.77 13.78
C THR A 135 0.50 -12.71 14.86
N GLY A 136 -0.04 -13.08 16.04
CA GLY A 136 -0.03 -12.20 17.21
C GLY A 136 1.38 -11.85 17.68
N ARG A 137 2.37 -12.72 17.41
CA ARG A 137 3.77 -12.44 17.70
C ARG A 137 4.27 -11.27 16.83
N ASP A 138 3.96 -11.27 15.54
CA ASP A 138 4.36 -10.20 14.63
C ASP A 138 3.77 -8.86 15.08
N VAL A 139 2.51 -8.86 15.52
CA VAL A 139 1.85 -7.68 16.10
C VAL A 139 2.56 -7.19 17.35
N ALA A 140 2.89 -8.09 18.27
CA ALA A 140 3.61 -7.73 19.50
C ALA A 140 5.01 -7.14 19.20
N ILE A 141 5.74 -7.72 18.26
CA ILE A 141 7.05 -7.21 17.82
C ILE A 141 6.87 -5.83 17.16
N ALA A 142 5.90 -5.67 16.26
CA ALA A 142 5.65 -4.40 15.60
C ALA A 142 5.29 -3.28 16.60
N ALA A 143 4.47 -3.58 17.61
CA ALA A 143 4.15 -2.65 18.68
C ALA A 143 5.38 -2.25 19.50
N LEU A 144 6.24 -3.22 19.85
CA LEU A 144 7.49 -2.94 20.56
C LEU A 144 8.46 -2.08 19.74
N LEU A 145 8.44 -2.21 18.42
CA LEU A 145 9.23 -1.40 17.49
C LEU A 145 8.62 -0.03 17.19
N GLY A 146 7.43 0.25 17.71
CA GLY A 146 6.81 1.57 17.68
C GLY A 146 5.61 1.72 16.76
N ALA A 147 5.06 0.65 16.17
CA ALA A 147 3.83 0.70 15.41
C ALA A 147 2.60 0.83 16.33
N GLU A 148 1.62 1.59 15.90
CA GLU A 148 0.31 1.77 16.57
C GLU A 148 -0.83 1.10 15.79
N GLU A 149 -0.64 0.97 14.48
CA GLU A 149 -1.59 0.30 13.59
C GLU A 149 -0.88 -0.80 12.79
N PHE A 150 -1.63 -1.84 12.41
CA PHE A 150 -1.09 -3.04 11.77
C PHE A 150 -1.91 -3.40 10.53
N GLY A 151 -1.25 -3.56 9.39
CA GLY A 151 -1.88 -3.92 8.14
C GLY A 151 -1.81 -5.42 7.84
N PHE A 152 -2.97 -6.04 7.66
CA PHE A 152 -3.09 -7.45 7.33
C PHE A 152 -3.67 -7.64 5.93
N ALA A 153 -3.07 -8.50 5.12
CA ALA A 153 -3.62 -8.89 3.83
C ALA A 153 -3.59 -10.42 3.62
N THR A 154 -2.41 -11.02 3.71
CA THR A 154 -2.23 -12.44 3.43
C THR A 154 -2.89 -13.34 4.47
N ALA A 155 -2.78 -13.03 5.76
CA ALA A 155 -3.34 -13.84 6.83
C ALA A 155 -4.88 -14.01 6.70
N PRO A 156 -5.68 -12.94 6.58
CA PRO A 156 -7.12 -13.10 6.37
C PRO A 156 -7.46 -13.78 5.04
N LEU A 157 -6.70 -13.56 3.96
CA LEU A 157 -6.93 -14.28 2.71
C LEU A 157 -6.71 -15.79 2.86
N ILE A 158 -5.67 -16.20 3.57
CA ILE A 158 -5.42 -17.64 3.85
C ILE A 158 -6.54 -18.22 4.69
N ALA A 159 -6.99 -17.50 5.73
CA ALA A 159 -8.11 -17.93 6.56
C ALA A 159 -9.41 -18.12 5.75
N LEU A 160 -9.63 -17.33 4.72
CA LEU A 160 -10.73 -17.47 3.76
C LEU A 160 -10.55 -18.61 2.75
N GLY A 161 -9.41 -19.31 2.75
CA GLY A 161 -9.13 -20.41 1.83
C GLY A 161 -8.42 -20.00 0.53
N CYS A 162 -7.74 -18.84 0.52
CA CYS A 162 -6.93 -18.43 -0.63
C CYS A 162 -5.72 -19.36 -0.82
N ILE A 163 -5.56 -19.89 -2.02
CA ILE A 163 -4.45 -20.78 -2.39
C ILE A 163 -3.19 -20.04 -2.87
N MET A 164 -3.15 -18.72 -2.72
CA MET A 164 -2.01 -17.85 -3.06
C MET A 164 -1.52 -17.98 -4.52
N MET A 165 -2.42 -18.24 -5.44
CA MET A 165 -2.12 -18.40 -6.87
C MET A 165 -1.65 -17.09 -7.54
N ARG A 166 -1.92 -15.94 -6.92
CA ARG A 166 -1.53 -14.59 -7.40
C ARG A 166 -2.02 -14.23 -8.81
N LYS A 167 -3.21 -14.73 -9.18
CA LYS A 167 -3.90 -14.40 -10.45
C LYS A 167 -5.12 -13.51 -10.25
N CYS A 168 -5.21 -12.82 -9.11
CA CYS A 168 -6.35 -11.97 -8.75
C CYS A 168 -6.64 -10.88 -9.79
N HIS A 169 -5.61 -10.32 -10.41
CA HIS A 169 -5.71 -9.28 -11.43
C HIS A 169 -6.32 -9.75 -12.76
N LEU A 170 -6.44 -11.08 -12.98
CA LEU A 170 -7.01 -11.67 -14.19
C LEU A 170 -8.49 -12.02 -14.05
N ASN A 171 -9.09 -11.78 -12.89
CA ASN A 171 -10.48 -12.19 -12.59
C ASN A 171 -10.74 -13.69 -12.70
N THR A 172 -9.72 -14.52 -12.56
CA THR A 172 -9.75 -15.99 -12.75
C THR A 172 -9.50 -16.77 -11.46
N CYS A 173 -9.87 -16.21 -10.31
CA CYS A 173 -9.63 -16.84 -9.02
C CYS A 173 -10.35 -18.21 -8.93
N PRO A 174 -9.62 -19.34 -8.83
CA PRO A 174 -10.23 -20.65 -8.87
C PRO A 174 -11.01 -21.03 -7.60
N VAL A 175 -10.79 -20.31 -6.50
CA VAL A 175 -11.49 -20.50 -5.22
C VAL A 175 -12.58 -19.46 -4.97
N GLY A 176 -12.83 -18.56 -5.91
CA GLY A 176 -13.94 -17.62 -5.85
C GLY A 176 -13.76 -16.39 -4.95
N ILE A 177 -12.62 -16.24 -4.25
CA ILE A 177 -12.41 -15.17 -3.29
C ILE A 177 -12.17 -13.80 -3.97
N ALA A 178 -11.31 -13.78 -5.00
CA ALA A 178 -10.88 -12.56 -5.67
C ALA A 178 -11.31 -12.58 -7.15
N THR A 179 -12.60 -12.65 -7.41
CA THR A 179 -13.17 -12.61 -8.75
C THR A 179 -14.55 -11.96 -8.74
N GLN A 180 -14.92 -11.35 -9.85
CA GLN A 180 -16.27 -10.84 -10.11
C GLN A 180 -17.06 -11.78 -11.04
N ASP A 181 -16.43 -12.86 -11.56
CA ASP A 181 -17.10 -13.87 -12.37
C ASP A 181 -18.16 -14.61 -11.54
N PRO A 182 -19.45 -14.61 -11.94
CA PRO A 182 -20.52 -15.20 -11.17
C PRO A 182 -20.36 -16.72 -10.93
N GLU A 183 -19.78 -17.44 -11.89
CA GLU A 183 -19.59 -18.89 -11.79
C GLU A 183 -18.42 -19.24 -10.85
N LEU A 184 -17.35 -18.45 -10.93
CA LEU A 184 -16.22 -18.63 -10.01
C LEU A 184 -16.57 -18.23 -8.59
N ARG A 185 -17.37 -17.18 -8.39
CA ARG A 185 -17.82 -16.74 -7.05
C ARG A 185 -18.62 -17.80 -6.31
N LYS A 186 -19.36 -18.66 -7.01
CA LYS A 186 -20.12 -19.78 -6.40
C LYS A 186 -19.21 -20.79 -5.67
N LYS A 187 -17.92 -20.80 -5.97
CA LYS A 187 -16.96 -21.71 -5.32
C LYS A 187 -16.54 -21.22 -3.92
N PHE A 188 -16.77 -19.96 -3.61
CA PHE A 188 -16.52 -19.43 -2.27
C PHE A 188 -17.69 -19.77 -1.35
N THR A 189 -17.43 -20.53 -0.31
CA THR A 189 -18.43 -21.02 0.66
C THR A 189 -18.44 -20.29 1.98
N GLY A 190 -17.61 -19.25 2.12
CA GLY A 190 -17.57 -18.42 3.33
C GLY A 190 -18.87 -17.65 3.54
N SER A 191 -19.29 -17.52 4.80
CA SER A 191 -20.43 -16.70 5.22
C SER A 191 -19.95 -15.46 5.98
N PRO A 192 -20.71 -14.35 5.92
CA PRO A 192 -20.35 -13.13 6.67
C PRO A 192 -20.44 -13.28 8.19
N GLU A 193 -21.00 -14.39 8.68
CA GLU A 193 -21.26 -14.67 10.09
C GLU A 193 -20.10 -15.42 10.76
N HIS A 194 -19.11 -15.77 10.01
CA HIS A 194 -17.89 -16.45 10.43
C HIS A 194 -16.69 -15.65 9.94
#